data_e30fd472125c0a9eebda3f9159570efb
#
_entry.id   e30fd472125c0a9eebda3f9159570efb
#
_cell.length_a   1.000
_cell.length_b   1.000
_cell.length_c   1.000
_cell.angle_alpha   90.00
_cell.angle_beta   90.00
_cell.angle_gamma   90.00
#
_symmetry.space_group_name_H-M   'P 1'
#
loop_
_entity.id
_entity.type
_entity.pdbx_description
1 polymer ?
#
loop_
_entity_poly.entity_id
_entity_poly.type
_entity_poly.pdbx_seq_one_letter_code
_entity_poly.pdbx_strand_id
1 'polypeptide(L)'
;MIGKIKKGSGFKGCVNYVLGKEQTVLLHADGVLTESRSDIIRSFCMQTGMNPDLKKPVGHIALSYSAVDAPKLTDEKMVQLAQEYMREMKITDTQYIIVRHQDREHPHVHIVFNRIDNNGKTISDRNDMYRNEQVCKKLKAKHGLYFAKGKEQVKQHRLKEPDKSKYEIYTAVKNEIGKSRNWQQLQQRRSGLPSGSRIVCRQNRSIPS
;
A
#
# COMPACT_ATOMS: atom_id res chain seq x y z
N MET A 1 5.21 -4.52 -8.92
CA MET A 1 5.06 -3.36 -8.00
C MET A 1 3.95 -3.64 -7.00
N ILE A 2 4.19 -3.32 -5.72
CA ILE A 2 3.22 -3.44 -4.62
C ILE A 2 3.33 -2.17 -3.79
N GLY A 3 2.21 -1.57 -3.41
CA GLY A 3 2.14 -0.40 -2.55
C GLY A 3 1.73 -0.76 -1.12
N LYS A 4 2.42 -0.22 -0.12
CA LYS A 4 2.04 -0.33 1.30
C LYS A 4 1.84 1.06 1.88
N ILE A 5 0.63 1.34 2.33
CA ILE A 5 0.24 2.66 2.85
C ILE A 5 0.25 2.64 4.38
N LYS A 6 0.84 3.65 4.98
CA LYS A 6 0.78 3.94 6.41
C LYS A 6 0.44 5.42 6.63
N LYS A 7 -0.16 5.72 7.77
CA LYS A 7 -0.49 7.10 8.19
C LYS A 7 0.10 7.34 9.57
N GLY A 8 0.65 8.53 9.77
CA GLY A 8 1.31 8.91 11.01
C GLY A 8 0.86 10.29 11.51
N SER A 9 1.16 10.57 12.77
CA SER A 9 0.84 11.86 13.41
C SER A 9 1.98 12.87 13.31
N GLY A 10 3.24 12.44 13.08
CA GLY A 10 4.39 13.35 13.08
C GLY A 10 5.39 13.08 11.97
N PHE A 11 5.79 14.14 11.27
CA PHE A 11 6.76 14.07 10.17
C PHE A 11 8.18 13.73 10.64
N LYS A 12 8.61 14.20 11.84
CA LYS A 12 9.95 13.95 12.37
C LYS A 12 10.33 12.47 12.35
N GLY A 13 9.47 11.62 12.89
CA GLY A 13 9.72 10.18 12.91
C GLY A 13 9.75 9.54 11.52
N CYS A 14 8.84 9.96 10.63
CA CYS A 14 8.75 9.42 9.28
C CYS A 14 9.94 9.85 8.41
N VAL A 15 10.30 11.13 8.41
CA VAL A 15 11.45 11.68 7.64
C VAL A 15 12.76 11.07 8.13
N ASN A 16 12.96 10.98 9.45
CA ASN A 16 14.15 10.34 10.02
C ASN A 16 14.23 8.86 9.64
N TYR A 17 13.12 8.15 9.58
CA TYR A 17 13.09 6.75 9.13
C TYR A 17 13.48 6.61 7.65
N VAL A 18 12.95 7.46 6.76
CA VAL A 18 13.20 7.31 5.32
C VAL A 18 14.54 7.88 4.88
N LEU A 19 15.09 8.88 5.57
CA LEU A 19 16.38 9.51 5.25
C LEU A 19 17.51 9.12 6.21
N GLY A 20 17.23 8.33 7.24
CA GLY A 20 18.18 7.99 8.29
C GLY A 20 19.04 6.76 8.01
N LYS A 21 18.76 5.98 6.99
CA LYS A 21 19.53 4.80 6.62
C LYS A 21 20.74 5.16 5.76
N GLU A 22 21.84 4.41 5.87
CA GLU A 22 23.10 4.69 5.16
C GLU A 22 22.97 4.65 3.62
N GLN A 23 22.09 3.82 3.10
CA GLN A 23 21.90 3.62 1.66
C GLN A 23 20.58 4.22 1.19
N THR A 24 20.39 5.51 1.42
CA THR A 24 19.20 6.24 0.98
C THR A 24 19.56 7.38 0.03
N VAL A 25 18.74 7.57 -0.99
CA VAL A 25 18.88 8.68 -1.94
C VAL A 25 17.55 9.41 -2.03
N LEU A 26 17.56 10.73 -1.77
CA LEU A 26 16.42 11.60 -2.04
C LEU A 26 16.36 11.81 -3.55
N LEU A 27 15.36 11.19 -4.21
CA LEU A 27 15.21 11.24 -5.67
C LEU A 27 14.46 12.48 -6.14
N HIS A 28 13.45 12.91 -5.38
CA HIS A 28 12.60 14.04 -5.75
C HIS A 28 11.93 14.63 -4.52
N ALA A 29 11.69 15.93 -4.58
CA ALA A 29 10.96 16.67 -3.56
C ALA A 29 10.12 17.77 -4.22
N ASP A 30 8.96 18.05 -3.66
CA ASP A 30 8.08 19.12 -4.11
C ASP A 30 7.46 19.83 -2.91
N GLY A 31 7.48 21.16 -2.92
CA GLY A 31 6.93 22.01 -1.86
C GLY A 31 7.68 21.95 -0.52
N VAL A 32 8.89 21.38 -0.45
CA VAL A 32 9.71 21.29 0.76
C VAL A 32 11.13 21.79 0.51
N LEU A 33 11.74 22.43 1.52
CA LEU A 33 13.17 22.78 1.51
C LEU A 33 13.99 21.52 1.81
N THR A 34 15.03 21.25 1.02
CA THR A 34 15.79 20.00 1.06
C THR A 34 17.24 20.15 1.54
N GLU A 35 17.64 21.33 2.04
CA GLU A 35 19.00 21.62 2.50
C GLU A 35 19.42 20.74 3.68
N SER A 36 18.49 20.46 4.57
CA SER A 36 18.67 19.55 5.69
C SER A 36 17.40 18.73 5.99
N ARG A 37 17.56 17.64 6.75
CA ARG A 37 16.40 16.88 7.27
C ARG A 37 15.48 17.76 8.12
N SER A 38 16.06 18.70 8.85
CA SER A 38 15.32 19.63 9.69
C SER A 38 14.44 20.56 8.86
N ASP A 39 14.93 21.00 7.70
CA ASP A 39 14.18 21.87 6.79
C ASP A 39 13.03 21.13 6.12
N ILE A 40 13.26 19.88 5.71
CA ILE A 40 12.18 18.99 5.22
C ILE A 40 11.08 18.84 6.28
N ILE A 41 11.46 18.54 7.52
CA ILE A 41 10.51 18.34 8.62
C ILE A 41 9.75 19.65 8.89
N ARG A 42 10.45 20.79 8.94
CA ARG A 42 9.87 22.11 9.17
C ARG A 42 8.86 22.46 8.07
N SER A 43 9.23 22.25 6.80
CA SER A 43 8.35 22.50 5.66
C SER A 43 7.03 21.72 5.77
N PHE A 44 7.10 20.43 6.05
CA PHE A 44 5.90 19.62 6.28
C PHE A 44 5.07 20.10 7.48
N CYS A 45 5.74 20.45 8.59
CA CYS A 45 5.05 20.93 9.80
C CYS A 45 4.34 22.27 9.57
N MET A 46 4.91 23.17 8.77
CA MET A 46 4.26 24.44 8.45
C MET A 46 2.93 24.23 7.73
N GLN A 47 2.89 23.37 6.71
CA GLN A 47 1.63 23.08 6.00
C GLN A 47 0.63 22.34 6.89
N THR A 48 1.10 21.52 7.84
CA THR A 48 0.23 20.85 8.80
C THR A 48 -0.57 21.84 9.64
N GLY A 49 -0.01 23.03 9.92
CA GLY A 49 -0.70 24.10 10.63
C GLY A 49 -1.95 24.64 9.92
N MET A 50 -2.12 24.40 8.61
CA MET A 50 -3.32 24.81 7.86
C MET A 50 -4.56 23.98 8.21
N ASN A 51 -4.39 22.80 8.84
CA ASN A 51 -5.50 21.94 9.28
C ASN A 51 -5.12 21.19 10.57
N PRO A 52 -5.17 21.86 11.72
CA PRO A 52 -4.72 21.32 13.00
C PRO A 52 -5.61 20.17 13.52
N ASP A 53 -6.82 20.04 13.02
CA ASP A 53 -7.77 18.99 13.44
C ASP A 53 -7.42 17.61 12.87
N LEU A 54 -6.61 17.56 11.83
CA LEU A 54 -6.21 16.30 11.22
C LEU A 54 -5.16 15.56 12.07
N LYS A 55 -5.58 14.60 12.87
CA LYS A 55 -4.71 13.84 13.80
C LYS A 55 -3.60 13.03 13.12
N LYS A 56 -3.73 12.68 11.84
CA LYS A 56 -2.75 11.88 11.09
C LYS A 56 -2.40 12.55 9.76
N PRO A 57 -1.65 13.67 9.77
CA PRO A 57 -1.29 14.42 8.56
C PRO A 57 -0.26 13.72 7.68
N VAL A 58 0.52 12.78 8.23
CA VAL A 58 1.57 12.09 7.47
C VAL A 58 0.99 10.97 6.63
N GLY A 59 1.18 11.01 5.33
CA GLY A 59 1.05 9.89 4.43
C GLY A 59 2.42 9.29 4.12
N HIS A 60 2.56 7.97 4.26
CA HIS A 60 3.78 7.24 3.94
C HIS A 60 3.44 6.01 3.11
N ILE A 61 3.97 5.95 1.91
CA ILE A 61 3.77 4.86 0.97
C ILE A 61 5.12 4.25 0.63
N ALA A 62 5.23 2.93 0.75
CA ALA A 62 6.37 2.19 0.22
C ALA A 62 5.92 1.48 -1.07
N LEU A 63 6.53 1.81 -2.21
CA LEU A 63 6.36 1.13 -3.48
C LEU A 63 7.53 0.18 -3.67
N SER A 64 7.27 -1.13 -3.62
CA SER A 64 8.26 -2.18 -3.83
C SER A 64 8.06 -2.81 -5.21
N TYR A 65 9.15 -3.04 -5.90
CA TYR A 65 9.19 -3.63 -7.23
C TYR A 65 9.75 -5.05 -7.17
N SER A 66 9.59 -5.82 -8.22
CA SER A 66 10.22 -7.14 -8.32
C SER A 66 11.73 -6.97 -8.63
N ALA A 67 12.57 -7.88 -8.13
CA ALA A 67 13.98 -7.94 -8.54
C ALA A 67 14.13 -8.14 -10.06
N VAL A 68 13.17 -8.82 -10.71
CA VAL A 68 13.11 -9.00 -12.16
C VAL A 68 13.02 -7.67 -12.91
N ASP A 69 12.39 -6.67 -12.30
CA ASP A 69 12.24 -5.33 -12.91
C ASP A 69 13.46 -4.43 -12.67
N ALA A 70 14.40 -4.81 -11.80
CA ALA A 70 15.55 -3.98 -11.42
C ALA A 70 16.31 -3.34 -12.60
N PRO A 71 16.60 -4.06 -13.72
CA PRO A 71 17.31 -3.46 -14.84
C PRO A 71 16.54 -2.34 -15.57
N LYS A 72 15.22 -2.24 -15.35
CA LYS A 72 14.35 -1.24 -15.97
C LYS A 72 14.09 -0.03 -15.07
N LEU A 73 14.54 -0.10 -13.81
CA LEU A 73 14.19 0.85 -12.77
C LEU A 73 15.36 1.81 -12.50
N THR A 74 15.57 2.77 -13.41
CA THR A 74 16.44 3.92 -13.15
C THR A 74 15.80 4.85 -12.12
N ASP A 75 16.56 5.80 -11.57
CA ASP A 75 16.04 6.77 -10.60
C ASP A 75 14.91 7.61 -11.18
N GLU A 76 15.08 8.08 -12.42
CA GLU A 76 14.06 8.84 -13.15
C GLU A 76 12.80 8.00 -13.36
N LYS A 77 12.97 6.71 -13.67
CA LYS A 77 11.84 5.80 -13.85
C LYS A 77 11.09 5.54 -12.54
N MET A 78 11.81 5.43 -11.44
CA MET A 78 11.20 5.30 -10.10
C MET A 78 10.43 6.56 -9.70
N VAL A 79 10.97 7.76 -9.99
CA VAL A 79 10.28 9.04 -9.76
C VAL A 79 9.02 9.10 -10.63
N GLN A 80 9.12 8.80 -11.92
CA GLN A 80 7.97 8.79 -12.83
C GLN A 80 6.86 7.88 -12.31
N LEU A 81 7.20 6.64 -11.94
CA LEU A 81 6.24 5.65 -11.42
C LEU A 81 5.60 6.11 -10.11
N ALA A 82 6.38 6.72 -9.21
CA ALA A 82 5.88 7.24 -7.95
C ALA A 82 4.92 8.43 -8.15
N GLN A 83 5.24 9.36 -9.05
CA GLN A 83 4.37 10.49 -9.37
C GLN A 83 3.08 10.05 -10.10
N GLU A 84 3.18 9.09 -11.03
CA GLU A 84 1.98 8.52 -11.66
C GLU A 84 1.10 7.80 -10.63
N TYR A 85 1.72 7.06 -9.70
CA TYR A 85 1.00 6.42 -8.61
C TYR A 85 0.27 7.43 -7.73
N MET A 86 0.93 8.51 -7.34
CA MET A 86 0.31 9.59 -6.54
C MET A 86 -0.90 10.18 -7.27
N ARG A 87 -0.76 10.50 -8.56
CA ARG A 87 -1.85 11.04 -9.39
C ARG A 87 -3.06 10.12 -9.45
N GLU A 88 -2.84 8.83 -9.71
CA GLU A 88 -3.89 7.81 -9.77
C GLU A 88 -4.57 7.59 -8.40
N MET A 89 -3.81 7.74 -7.32
CA MET A 89 -4.30 7.71 -5.94
C MET A 89 -5.00 9.01 -5.53
N LYS A 90 -5.05 10.03 -6.40
CA LYS A 90 -5.57 11.38 -6.11
C LYS A 90 -4.81 12.07 -4.95
N ILE A 91 -3.52 11.83 -4.88
CA ILE A 91 -2.58 12.55 -4.01
C ILE A 91 -1.95 13.63 -4.88
N THR A 92 -2.57 14.79 -4.91
CA THR A 92 -2.20 15.93 -5.75
C THR A 92 -2.21 17.21 -4.92
N ASP A 93 -1.54 18.24 -5.43
CA ASP A 93 -1.52 19.57 -4.84
C ASP A 93 -1.06 19.58 -3.37
N THR A 94 0.02 18.87 -3.08
CA THR A 94 0.56 18.75 -1.72
C THR A 94 2.07 18.55 -1.73
N GLN A 95 2.68 18.85 -0.60
CA GLN A 95 4.11 18.59 -0.36
C GLN A 95 4.41 17.09 -0.33
N TYR A 96 5.53 16.69 -0.96
CA TYR A 96 6.01 15.31 -0.87
C TYR A 96 7.52 15.18 -1.12
N ILE A 97 8.08 14.06 -0.68
CA ILE A 97 9.42 13.60 -1.02
C ILE A 97 9.36 12.16 -1.52
N ILE A 98 10.25 11.80 -2.45
CA ILE A 98 10.46 10.44 -2.94
C ILE A 98 11.88 10.04 -2.60
N VAL A 99 12.02 8.97 -1.82
CA VAL A 99 13.32 8.48 -1.32
C VAL A 99 13.51 7.04 -1.75
N ARG A 100 14.65 6.74 -2.40
CA ARG A 100 15.04 5.36 -2.71
C ARG A 100 15.83 4.76 -1.55
N HIS A 101 15.52 3.52 -1.21
CA HIS A 101 16.31 2.69 -0.33
C HIS A 101 17.01 1.57 -1.11
N GLN A 102 18.24 1.25 -0.72
CA GLN A 102 19.04 0.19 -1.33
C GLN A 102 19.38 -0.94 -0.32
N ASP A 103 18.64 -0.99 0.79
CA ASP A 103 18.86 -1.94 1.89
C ASP A 103 18.26 -3.32 1.65
N ARG A 104 17.71 -3.58 0.46
CA ARG A 104 17.07 -4.85 0.10
C ARG A 104 17.35 -5.23 -1.34
N GLU A 105 17.28 -6.53 -1.62
CA GLU A 105 17.38 -7.07 -2.98
C GLU A 105 16.28 -6.52 -3.92
N HIS A 106 15.09 -6.26 -3.39
CA HIS A 106 13.99 -5.71 -4.15
C HIS A 106 14.07 -4.18 -4.19
N PRO A 107 14.18 -3.55 -5.38
CA PRO A 107 14.13 -2.10 -5.51
C PRO A 107 12.86 -1.55 -4.88
N HIS A 108 12.97 -0.46 -4.11
CA HIS A 108 11.81 0.18 -3.53
C HIS A 108 12.05 1.66 -3.25
N VAL A 109 10.96 2.42 -3.33
CA VAL A 109 10.93 3.83 -2.98
C VAL A 109 9.91 4.10 -1.89
N HIS A 110 10.20 5.09 -1.07
CA HIS A 110 9.29 5.63 -0.08
C HIS A 110 8.80 6.99 -0.54
N ILE A 111 7.49 7.18 -0.54
CA ILE A 111 6.83 8.46 -0.75
C ILE A 111 6.34 8.92 0.61
N VAL A 112 6.83 10.07 1.07
CA VAL A 112 6.26 10.76 2.25
C VAL A 112 5.57 12.01 1.73
N PHE A 113 4.31 12.20 2.08
CA PHE A 113 3.51 13.33 1.62
C PHE A 113 2.66 13.91 2.74
N ASN A 114 2.29 15.17 2.62
CA ASN A 114 1.34 15.80 3.51
C ASN A 114 -0.09 15.40 3.08
N ARG A 115 -0.91 14.92 4.01
CA ARG A 115 -2.32 14.62 3.75
C ARG A 115 -3.20 15.88 3.79
N ILE A 116 -2.61 17.02 4.01
CA ILE A 116 -3.22 18.33 3.88
C ILE A 116 -2.69 18.92 2.56
N ASP A 117 -3.58 19.31 1.65
CA ASP A 117 -3.22 19.94 0.39
C ASP A 117 -2.82 21.40 0.58
N ASN A 118 -2.36 22.06 -0.50
CA ASN A 118 -1.94 23.48 -0.47
C ASN A 118 -3.08 24.47 -0.17
N ASN A 119 -4.33 23.98 -0.15
CA ASN A 119 -5.52 24.75 0.23
C ASN A 119 -6.04 24.41 1.64
N GLY A 120 -5.27 23.65 2.44
CA GLY A 120 -5.65 23.23 3.79
C GLY A 120 -6.68 22.11 3.86
N LYS A 121 -7.07 21.50 2.73
CA LYS A 121 -8.05 20.40 2.70
C LYS A 121 -7.38 19.05 2.93
N THR A 122 -8.10 18.14 3.57
CA THR A 122 -7.62 16.78 3.78
C THR A 122 -7.73 15.95 2.50
N ILE A 123 -6.62 15.36 2.05
CA ILE A 123 -6.59 14.36 0.99
C ILE A 123 -7.28 13.08 1.48
N SER A 124 -8.35 12.69 0.78
CA SER A 124 -9.20 11.57 1.18
C SER A 124 -8.47 10.24 1.12
N ASP A 125 -8.56 9.48 2.19
CA ASP A 125 -8.05 8.10 2.30
C ASP A 125 -9.16 7.03 2.18
N ARG A 126 -10.35 7.43 1.74
CA ARG A 126 -11.47 6.50 1.56
C ARG A 126 -11.12 5.41 0.56
N ASN A 127 -11.25 4.15 0.98
CA ASN A 127 -10.93 2.96 0.19
C ASN A 127 -9.49 2.94 -0.36
N ASP A 128 -8.53 3.57 0.32
CA ASP A 128 -7.15 3.71 -0.14
C ASP A 128 -6.47 2.35 -0.40
N MET A 129 -6.74 1.32 0.40
CA MET A 129 -6.19 -0.03 0.21
C MET A 129 -6.68 -0.66 -1.09
N TYR A 130 -7.98 -0.54 -1.40
CA TYR A 130 -8.55 -1.05 -2.65
C TYR A 130 -8.00 -0.26 -3.86
N ARG A 131 -8.02 1.08 -3.80
CA ARG A 131 -7.46 1.94 -4.84
C ARG A 131 -5.99 1.63 -5.11
N ASN A 132 -5.20 1.47 -4.06
CA ASN A 132 -3.79 1.11 -4.15
C ASN A 132 -3.57 -0.18 -4.96
N GLU A 133 -4.37 -1.22 -4.69
CA GLU A 133 -4.28 -2.48 -5.44
C GLU A 133 -4.58 -2.28 -6.93
N GLN A 134 -5.65 -1.55 -7.26
CA GLN A 134 -6.04 -1.26 -8.65
C GLN A 134 -4.99 -0.41 -9.38
N VAL A 135 -4.49 0.64 -8.72
CA VAL A 135 -3.44 1.51 -9.26
C VAL A 135 -2.15 0.72 -9.50
N CYS A 136 -1.72 -0.11 -8.55
CA CYS A 136 -0.55 -0.96 -8.73
C CYS A 136 -0.70 -1.93 -9.91
N LYS A 137 -1.88 -2.53 -10.11
CA LYS A 137 -2.16 -3.39 -11.27
C LYS A 137 -2.12 -2.61 -12.58
N LYS A 138 -2.77 -1.44 -12.62
CA LYS A 138 -2.80 -0.54 -13.79
C LYS A 138 -1.39 -0.12 -14.21
N LEU A 139 -0.58 0.37 -13.26
CA LEU A 139 0.78 0.81 -13.55
C LEU A 139 1.71 -0.35 -13.96
N LYS A 140 1.57 -1.52 -13.36
CA LYS A 140 2.30 -2.71 -13.83
C LYS A 140 2.00 -3.05 -15.29
N ALA A 141 0.72 -3.04 -15.67
CA ALA A 141 0.32 -3.30 -17.04
C ALA A 141 0.84 -2.23 -18.00
N LYS A 142 0.68 -0.94 -17.64
CA LYS A 142 1.12 0.20 -18.46
C LYS A 142 2.63 0.20 -18.73
N HIS A 143 3.44 -0.13 -17.74
CA HIS A 143 4.91 -0.05 -17.81
C HIS A 143 5.59 -1.40 -18.05
N GLY A 144 4.84 -2.47 -18.34
CA GLY A 144 5.41 -3.79 -18.58
C GLY A 144 6.21 -4.35 -17.39
N LEU A 145 5.75 -4.04 -16.14
CA LEU A 145 6.40 -4.54 -14.94
C LEU A 145 5.91 -5.96 -14.61
N TYR A 146 6.76 -6.72 -13.94
CA TYR A 146 6.50 -8.10 -13.61
C TYR A 146 5.21 -8.30 -12.79
N PHE A 147 4.37 -9.22 -13.25
CA PHE A 147 3.24 -9.74 -12.50
C PHE A 147 3.63 -11.06 -11.83
N ALA A 148 3.61 -11.08 -10.50
CA ALA A 148 3.79 -12.35 -9.78
C ALA A 148 2.70 -13.34 -10.21
N LYS A 149 3.09 -14.60 -10.36
CA LYS A 149 2.15 -15.71 -10.65
C LYS A 149 1.07 -15.73 -9.56
N GLY A 150 -0.18 -15.92 -9.98
CA GLY A 150 -1.33 -15.94 -9.07
C GLY A 150 -1.23 -17.04 -8.02
N LYS A 151 -2.10 -16.98 -7.02
CA LYS A 151 -2.16 -17.94 -5.90
C LYS A 151 -2.26 -19.40 -6.34
N GLU A 152 -2.74 -19.66 -7.55
CA GLU A 152 -2.90 -21.01 -8.11
C GLU A 152 -1.57 -21.72 -8.41
N GLN A 153 -0.47 -20.97 -8.53
CA GLN A 153 0.86 -21.52 -8.81
C GLN A 153 1.79 -21.52 -7.59
N VAL A 154 1.25 -21.22 -6.41
CA VAL A 154 2.05 -21.24 -5.17
C VAL A 154 2.31 -22.68 -4.74
N LYS A 155 3.58 -23.01 -4.52
CA LYS A 155 4.00 -24.32 -3.98
C LYS A 155 3.62 -24.39 -2.50
N GLN A 156 2.41 -24.86 -2.19
CA GLN A 156 1.83 -24.87 -0.84
C GLN A 156 2.71 -25.60 0.18
N HIS A 157 3.45 -26.64 -0.23
CA HIS A 157 4.37 -27.38 0.63
C HIS A 157 5.55 -26.55 1.19
N ARG A 158 5.82 -25.36 0.60
CA ARG A 158 6.89 -24.45 1.05
C ARG A 158 6.39 -23.32 1.95
N LEU A 159 5.09 -23.23 2.15
CA LEU A 159 4.51 -22.19 3.01
C LEU A 159 4.70 -22.57 4.47
N LYS A 160 5.04 -21.57 5.29
CA LYS A 160 5.06 -21.66 6.76
C LYS A 160 3.71 -21.20 7.31
N GLU A 161 3.38 -21.63 8.54
CA GLU A 161 2.24 -21.08 9.27
C GLU A 161 2.45 -19.56 9.56
N PRO A 162 1.41 -18.71 9.51
CA PRO A 162 -0.01 -19.02 9.27
C PRO A 162 -0.44 -19.03 7.78
N ASP A 163 0.49 -18.86 6.85
CA ASP A 163 0.14 -18.72 5.43
C ASP A 163 -0.30 -20.06 4.80
N LYS A 164 0.26 -21.17 5.28
CA LYS A 164 -0.17 -22.51 4.87
C LYS A 164 -1.65 -22.74 5.16
N SER A 165 -2.08 -22.50 6.39
CA SER A 165 -3.49 -22.62 6.80
C SER A 165 -4.42 -21.71 5.99
N LYS A 166 -4.00 -20.48 5.66
CA LYS A 166 -4.79 -19.57 4.80
C LYS A 166 -5.00 -20.11 3.40
N TYR A 167 -3.96 -20.75 2.83
CA TYR A 167 -4.06 -21.36 1.50
C TYR A 167 -4.93 -22.62 1.50
N GLU A 168 -4.85 -23.43 2.51
CA GLU A 168 -5.71 -24.60 2.69
C GLU A 168 -7.19 -24.19 2.79
N ILE A 169 -7.49 -23.18 3.62
CA ILE A 169 -8.84 -22.63 3.74
C ILE A 169 -9.31 -22.05 2.40
N TYR A 170 -8.47 -21.24 1.73
CA TYR A 170 -8.80 -20.66 0.42
C TYR A 170 -9.15 -21.75 -0.61
N THR A 171 -8.33 -22.80 -0.70
CA THR A 171 -8.51 -23.88 -1.66
C THR A 171 -9.78 -24.68 -1.35
N ALA A 172 -10.03 -24.99 -0.07
CA ALA A 172 -11.24 -25.67 0.36
C ALA A 172 -12.51 -24.87 0.04
N VAL A 173 -12.52 -23.57 0.36
CA VAL A 173 -13.66 -22.68 0.07
C VAL A 173 -13.87 -22.55 -1.44
N LYS A 174 -12.82 -22.37 -2.24
CA LYS A 174 -12.91 -22.26 -3.70
C LYS A 174 -13.53 -23.53 -4.31
N ASN A 175 -13.12 -24.69 -3.86
CA ASN A 175 -13.65 -25.96 -4.34
C ASN A 175 -15.14 -26.14 -3.98
N GLU A 176 -15.55 -25.73 -2.78
CA GLU A 176 -16.95 -25.85 -2.36
C GLU A 176 -17.85 -24.79 -3.03
N ILE A 177 -17.35 -23.59 -3.33
CA ILE A 177 -18.07 -22.58 -4.13
C ILE A 177 -18.38 -23.13 -5.51
N GLY A 178 -17.41 -23.78 -6.18
CA GLY A 178 -17.61 -24.35 -7.52
C GLY A 178 -18.65 -25.48 -7.58
N LYS A 179 -18.93 -26.14 -6.45
CA LYS A 179 -19.90 -27.24 -6.32
C LYS A 179 -21.25 -26.79 -5.78
N SER A 180 -21.39 -25.55 -5.34
CA SER A 180 -22.59 -25.05 -4.68
C SER A 180 -23.38 -24.13 -5.63
N ARG A 181 -24.69 -24.37 -5.76
CA ARG A 181 -25.59 -23.56 -6.61
C ARG A 181 -26.13 -22.32 -5.89
N ASN A 182 -26.14 -22.33 -4.56
CA ASN A 182 -26.62 -21.22 -3.73
C ASN A 182 -25.88 -21.18 -2.38
N TRP A 183 -26.09 -20.08 -1.63
CA TRP A 183 -25.44 -19.85 -0.34
C TRP A 183 -25.83 -20.85 0.73
N GLN A 184 -27.07 -21.31 0.76
CA GLN A 184 -27.55 -22.30 1.73
C GLN A 184 -26.84 -23.65 1.54
N GLN A 185 -26.68 -24.09 0.29
CA GLN A 185 -25.94 -25.32 -0.04
C GLN A 185 -24.45 -25.21 0.34
N LEU A 186 -23.84 -24.05 0.15
CA LEU A 186 -22.47 -23.80 0.59
C LEU A 186 -22.35 -23.88 2.11
N GLN A 187 -23.33 -23.36 2.85
CA GLN A 187 -23.35 -23.42 4.32
C GLN A 187 -23.51 -24.85 4.84
N GLN A 188 -24.36 -25.68 4.23
CA GLN A 188 -24.55 -27.06 4.63
C GLN A 188 -23.30 -27.92 4.42
N ARG A 189 -22.50 -27.65 3.41
CA ARG A 189 -21.24 -28.35 3.12
C ARG A 189 -20.07 -27.93 4.02
N ARG A 190 -20.25 -26.91 4.88
CA ARG A 190 -19.22 -26.44 5.84
C ARG A 190 -18.79 -27.48 6.88
N SER A 191 -19.57 -28.52 7.15
CA SER A 191 -19.24 -29.56 8.10
C SER A 191 -18.00 -30.39 7.72
N GLY A 192 -17.52 -30.29 6.47
CA GLY A 192 -16.29 -30.94 6.00
C GLY A 192 -15.04 -30.07 5.96
N LEU A 193 -15.10 -28.81 6.41
CA LEU A 193 -13.94 -27.90 6.43
C LEU A 193 -13.12 -28.08 7.72
N PRO A 194 -11.78 -27.89 7.67
CA PRO A 194 -10.91 -28.02 8.85
C PRO A 194 -11.40 -27.14 10.00
N SER A 195 -11.35 -27.68 11.22
CA SER A 195 -11.77 -27.02 12.46
C SER A 195 -10.89 -25.82 12.79
N GLY A 196 -11.20 -24.66 12.25
CA GLY A 196 -10.46 -23.41 12.39
C GLY A 196 -11.08 -22.24 11.60
N SER A 197 -11.94 -22.56 10.64
CA SER A 197 -12.56 -21.58 9.75
C SER A 197 -13.92 -21.07 10.31
N ARG A 198 -13.92 -20.38 11.44
CA ARG A 198 -15.09 -19.57 11.85
C ARG A 198 -15.16 -18.32 10.98
N ILE A 199 -15.88 -18.39 9.88
CA ILE A 199 -16.32 -17.19 9.16
C ILE A 199 -17.45 -16.57 9.99
N VAL A 200 -17.16 -15.51 10.72
CA VAL A 200 -18.18 -14.72 11.44
C VAL A 200 -18.94 -13.90 10.38
N CYS A 201 -20.06 -14.40 9.91
CA CYS A 201 -21.05 -13.58 9.22
C CYS A 201 -21.66 -12.62 10.23
N ARG A 202 -21.32 -11.32 10.15
CA ARG A 202 -22.12 -10.27 10.79
C ARG A 202 -23.50 -10.28 10.14
N GLN A 203 -24.50 -10.78 10.83
CA GLN A 203 -25.89 -10.57 10.46
C GLN A 203 -26.14 -9.06 10.40
N ASN A 204 -26.55 -8.54 9.25
CA ASN A 204 -27.11 -7.23 9.13
C ASN A 204 -28.33 -7.16 10.06
N ARG A 205 -28.26 -6.34 11.10
CA ARG A 205 -29.42 -5.98 11.89
C ARG A 205 -30.37 -5.26 10.95
N SER A 206 -31.55 -5.84 10.76
CA SER A 206 -32.72 -5.22 10.17
C SER A 206 -32.96 -3.88 10.84
N ILE A 207 -33.10 -2.85 10.02
CA ILE A 207 -33.57 -1.52 10.42
C ILE A 207 -35.07 -1.71 10.76
N PRO A 208 -35.56 -1.34 11.97
CA PRO A 208 -36.99 -1.29 12.22
C PRO A 208 -37.59 -0.08 11.49
N SER A 209 -38.71 -0.31 10.89
CA SER A 209 -39.62 0.64 10.25
C SER A 209 -40.04 1.78 11.16
#